data_a87c1fab4d28917ed77de72dc2ba12b7
#
_entry.id   a87c1fab4d28917ed77de72dc2ba12b7
#
_cell.length_a   1.000
_cell.length_b   1.000
_cell.length_c   1.000
_cell.angle_alpha   90.00
_cell.angle_beta   90.00
_cell.angle_gamma   90.00
#
_symmetry.space_group_name_H-M   'P 1'
#
loop_
_entity.id
_entity.type
_entity.pdbx_description
1 polymer ?
#
loop_
_entity_poly.entity_id
_entity_poly.type
_entity_poly.pdbx_seq_one_letter_code
_entity_poly.pdbx_strand_id
1 'polypeptide(L)'
;MDSKKVLVVVDMQYDFIDGSLGSEQAQAIVQNVVKKIEDFDGDIVLTQDTHTEEYLSTVEGKHLPVPHCISGTHGHAIHSNVMKAIERHMAQHKVTFVEKATFGSVKLPAIICGENYDTIEIVGLCTDICVISNVLLLKAFCPEQEFIVDSSCCAGVTPESHEAALQVLKSCHISVE
;
A
#
# COMPACT_ATOMS: atom_id res chain seq x y z
N MET A 1 8.30 -14.09 23.64
CA MET A 1 7.12 -13.27 23.30
C MET A 1 6.96 -13.41 21.80
N ASP A 2 5.76 -13.66 21.31
CA ASP A 2 5.54 -13.74 19.87
C ASP A 2 5.79 -12.34 19.28
N SER A 3 6.50 -12.26 18.16
CA SER A 3 6.83 -11.01 17.47
C SER A 3 5.54 -10.35 17.00
N LYS A 4 5.31 -9.08 17.38
CA LYS A 4 4.12 -8.32 16.95
C LYS A 4 4.33 -7.81 15.52
N LYS A 5 3.45 -8.18 14.61
CA LYS A 5 3.57 -7.87 13.19
C LYS A 5 2.42 -7.03 12.68
N VAL A 6 2.70 -6.21 11.67
CA VAL A 6 1.68 -5.49 10.89
C VAL A 6 1.94 -5.62 9.40
N LEU A 7 0.88 -5.88 8.65
CA LEU A 7 0.88 -5.81 7.18
C LEU A 7 0.27 -4.48 6.72
N VAL A 8 1.04 -3.70 5.99
CA VAL A 8 0.55 -2.48 5.34
C VAL A 8 0.19 -2.81 3.90
N VAL A 9 -1.11 -2.80 3.59
CA VAL A 9 -1.65 -3.03 2.26
C VAL A 9 -1.89 -1.68 1.59
N VAL A 10 -1.09 -1.35 0.58
CA VAL A 10 -1.07 -0.01 -0.02
C VAL A 10 -1.95 0.03 -1.26
N ASP A 11 -3.00 0.85 -1.21
CA ASP A 11 -3.80 1.33 -2.34
C ASP A 11 -4.28 0.26 -3.34
N MET A 12 -4.75 -0.89 -2.84
CA MET A 12 -5.29 -1.97 -3.68
C MET A 12 -6.70 -1.63 -4.19
N GLN A 13 -6.81 -0.51 -4.92
CA GLN A 13 -8.05 0.09 -5.44
C GLN A 13 -8.28 -0.24 -6.92
N TYR A 14 -9.55 -0.18 -7.35
CA TYR A 14 -9.91 -0.48 -8.74
C TYR A 14 -9.18 0.40 -9.76
N ASP A 15 -9.05 1.71 -9.50
CA ASP A 15 -8.40 2.61 -10.46
C ASP A 15 -6.94 2.26 -10.73
N PHE A 16 -6.22 1.69 -9.75
CA PHE A 16 -4.84 1.24 -9.92
C PHE A 16 -4.72 -0.19 -10.45
N ILE A 17 -5.77 -0.99 -10.36
CA ILE A 17 -5.73 -2.41 -10.78
C ILE A 17 -6.22 -2.59 -12.22
N ASP A 18 -7.47 -2.20 -12.50
CA ASP A 18 -8.14 -2.39 -13.79
C ASP A 18 -8.94 -1.15 -14.24
N GLY A 19 -8.85 -0.04 -13.50
CA GLY A 19 -9.49 1.24 -13.81
C GLY A 19 -8.60 2.21 -14.58
N SER A 20 -8.73 3.51 -14.28
CA SER A 20 -8.13 4.60 -15.07
C SER A 20 -6.59 4.60 -15.12
N LEU A 21 -5.93 4.04 -14.13
CA LEU A 21 -4.48 3.85 -14.03
C LEU A 21 -4.08 2.38 -13.94
N GLY A 22 -4.98 1.47 -14.30
CA GLY A 22 -4.78 0.03 -14.22
C GLY A 22 -3.71 -0.49 -15.17
N SER A 23 -3.09 -1.62 -14.79
CA SER A 23 -2.07 -2.29 -15.59
C SER A 23 -2.18 -3.82 -15.46
N GLU A 24 -1.62 -4.55 -16.44
CA GLU A 24 -1.53 -6.01 -16.37
C GLU A 24 -0.71 -6.47 -15.16
N GLN A 25 0.35 -5.73 -14.82
CA GLN A 25 1.20 -5.99 -13.67
C GLN A 25 0.42 -5.83 -12.34
N ALA A 26 -0.38 -4.79 -12.22
CA ALA A 26 -1.22 -4.57 -11.04
C ALA A 26 -2.30 -5.65 -10.89
N GLN A 27 -2.91 -6.07 -12.00
CA GLN A 27 -3.88 -7.17 -11.99
C GLN A 27 -3.25 -8.51 -11.59
N ALA A 28 -2.01 -8.77 -12.05
CA ALA A 28 -1.30 -10.02 -11.77
C ALA A 28 -1.01 -10.24 -10.28
N ILE A 29 -0.79 -9.18 -9.50
CA ILE A 29 -0.48 -9.31 -8.08
C ILE A 29 -1.70 -9.49 -7.17
N VAL A 30 -2.92 -9.25 -7.65
CA VAL A 30 -4.13 -9.26 -6.81
C VAL A 30 -4.26 -10.55 -6.01
N GLN A 31 -4.06 -11.72 -6.65
CA GLN A 31 -4.18 -13.00 -5.96
C GLN A 31 -3.06 -13.26 -4.96
N ASN A 32 -1.85 -12.77 -5.21
CA ASN A 32 -0.75 -12.84 -4.27
C ASN A 32 -1.06 -12.01 -3.02
N VAL A 33 -1.56 -10.78 -3.20
CA VAL A 33 -1.97 -9.91 -2.08
C VAL A 33 -3.12 -10.54 -1.29
N VAL A 34 -4.12 -11.12 -1.96
CA VAL A 34 -5.22 -11.83 -1.28
C VAL A 34 -4.67 -12.96 -0.42
N LYS A 35 -3.80 -13.82 -0.99
CA LYS A 35 -3.18 -14.92 -0.26
C LYS A 35 -2.33 -14.41 0.91
N LYS A 36 -1.54 -13.36 0.70
CA LYS A 36 -0.73 -12.74 1.76
C LYS A 36 -1.61 -12.29 2.93
N ILE A 37 -2.75 -11.63 2.66
CA ILE A 37 -3.70 -11.20 3.69
C ILE A 37 -4.30 -12.40 4.45
N GLU A 38 -4.70 -13.45 3.72
CA GLU A 38 -5.30 -14.65 4.31
C GLU A 38 -4.34 -15.45 5.19
N ASP A 39 -3.06 -15.49 4.84
CA ASP A 39 -2.01 -16.23 5.56
C ASP A 39 -1.33 -15.39 6.66
N PHE A 40 -1.60 -14.08 6.74
CA PHE A 40 -0.92 -13.18 7.66
C PHE A 40 -1.45 -13.33 9.10
N ASP A 41 -0.56 -13.55 10.05
CA ASP A 41 -0.87 -13.61 11.48
C ASP A 41 -0.41 -12.32 12.17
N GLY A 42 -1.25 -11.31 12.20
CA GLY A 42 -0.98 -9.99 12.76
C GLY A 42 -2.02 -8.93 12.36
N ASP A 43 -1.79 -7.70 12.77
CA ASP A 43 -2.68 -6.58 12.44
C ASP A 43 -2.50 -6.13 10.97
N ILE A 44 -3.52 -5.53 10.37
CA ILE A 44 -3.46 -4.95 9.03
C ILE A 44 -3.79 -3.47 9.06
N VAL A 45 -3.01 -2.68 8.31
CA VAL A 45 -3.32 -1.29 7.98
C VAL A 45 -3.48 -1.19 6.46
N LEU A 46 -4.67 -0.80 6.01
CA LEU A 46 -5.00 -0.65 4.60
C LEU A 46 -5.01 0.84 4.25
N THR A 47 -4.19 1.27 3.29
CA THR A 47 -4.27 2.63 2.78
C THR A 47 -5.21 2.71 1.58
N GLN A 48 -5.78 3.89 1.40
CA GLN A 48 -6.70 4.18 0.30
C GLN A 48 -6.43 5.59 -0.21
N ASP A 49 -5.92 5.68 -1.43
CA ASP A 49 -5.75 6.97 -2.08
C ASP A 49 -7.10 7.62 -2.33
N THR A 50 -7.23 8.91 -1.99
CA THR A 50 -8.54 9.56 -1.94
C THR A 50 -8.42 11.00 -2.43
N HIS A 51 -9.02 11.27 -3.59
CA HIS A 51 -9.08 12.59 -4.21
C HIS A 51 -10.50 13.13 -4.26
N THR A 52 -10.60 14.43 -4.49
CA THR A 52 -11.88 15.12 -4.73
C THR A 52 -12.09 15.37 -6.22
N GLU A 53 -13.29 15.86 -6.59
CA GLU A 53 -13.60 16.23 -7.97
C GLU A 53 -12.68 17.34 -8.52
N GLU A 54 -12.05 18.14 -7.63
CA GLU A 54 -11.08 19.16 -8.01
C GLU A 54 -9.67 18.62 -8.30
N TYR A 55 -9.48 17.30 -8.37
CA TYR A 55 -8.18 16.66 -8.60
C TYR A 55 -7.35 17.33 -9.69
N LEU A 56 -7.94 17.62 -10.85
CA LEU A 56 -7.24 18.26 -11.98
C LEU A 56 -6.70 19.66 -11.69
N SER A 57 -7.19 20.34 -10.65
CA SER A 57 -6.69 21.65 -10.22
C SER A 57 -5.49 21.55 -9.27
N THR A 58 -5.23 20.38 -8.73
CA THR A 58 -4.10 20.11 -7.81
C THR A 58 -2.76 20.10 -8.54
N VAL A 59 -1.66 20.14 -7.79
CA VAL A 59 -0.31 19.98 -8.36
C VAL A 59 -0.16 18.59 -8.99
N GLU A 60 -0.64 17.55 -8.32
CA GLU A 60 -0.61 16.19 -8.83
C GLU A 60 -1.40 16.05 -10.14
N GLY A 61 -2.64 16.55 -10.17
CA GLY A 61 -3.48 16.52 -11.37
C GLY A 61 -2.93 17.30 -12.56
N LYS A 62 -2.04 18.28 -12.34
CA LYS A 62 -1.30 18.95 -13.42
C LYS A 62 -0.17 18.10 -14.00
N HIS A 63 0.45 17.26 -13.19
CA HIS A 63 1.50 16.34 -13.63
C HIS A 63 0.93 15.05 -14.21
N LEU A 64 -0.16 14.54 -13.63
CA LEU A 64 -0.89 13.35 -14.08
C LEU A 64 -2.37 13.72 -14.32
N PRO A 65 -2.73 14.22 -15.52
CA PRO A 65 -4.09 14.70 -15.82
C PRO A 65 -5.08 13.56 -16.07
N VAL A 66 -5.09 12.56 -15.21
CA VAL A 66 -5.98 11.39 -15.23
C VAL A 66 -6.70 11.33 -13.88
N PRO A 67 -7.98 11.76 -13.79
CA PRO A 67 -8.74 11.62 -12.56
C PRO A 67 -8.80 10.16 -12.12
N HIS A 68 -8.46 9.92 -10.87
CA HIS A 68 -8.47 8.59 -10.27
C HIS A 68 -8.79 8.68 -8.78
N CYS A 69 -9.23 7.59 -8.21
CA CYS A 69 -9.54 7.46 -6.78
C CYS A 69 -10.40 8.61 -6.23
N ILE A 70 -11.32 9.13 -7.05
CA ILE A 70 -12.25 10.17 -6.63
C ILE A 70 -13.21 9.59 -5.60
N SER A 71 -13.30 10.22 -4.45
CA SER A 71 -14.11 9.75 -3.31
C SER A 71 -15.54 9.40 -3.72
N GLY A 72 -16.00 8.22 -3.29
CA GLY A 72 -17.34 7.70 -3.59
C GLY A 72 -17.51 7.05 -4.95
N THR A 73 -16.48 7.04 -5.82
CA THR A 73 -16.54 6.33 -7.12
C THR A 73 -16.17 4.86 -6.99
N HIS A 74 -16.50 4.06 -8.01
CA HIS A 74 -16.06 2.67 -8.09
C HIS A 74 -14.53 2.54 -8.12
N GLY A 75 -13.86 3.42 -8.86
CA GLY A 75 -12.40 3.45 -8.95
C GLY A 75 -11.69 3.67 -7.62
N HIS A 76 -12.30 4.46 -6.73
CA HIS A 76 -11.83 4.70 -5.37
C HIS A 76 -11.96 3.45 -4.46
N ALA A 77 -12.93 2.58 -4.72
CA ALA A 77 -13.16 1.43 -3.86
C ALA A 77 -11.99 0.43 -3.88
N ILE A 78 -11.74 -0.22 -2.74
CA ILE A 78 -10.80 -1.35 -2.66
C ILE A 78 -11.31 -2.50 -3.54
N HIS A 79 -10.42 -3.13 -4.25
CA HIS A 79 -10.75 -4.27 -5.12
C HIS A 79 -11.46 -5.38 -4.33
N SER A 80 -12.58 -5.91 -4.87
CA SER A 80 -13.51 -6.78 -4.14
C SER A 80 -12.86 -8.04 -3.55
N ASN A 81 -11.91 -8.67 -4.24
CA ASN A 81 -11.23 -9.86 -3.73
C ASN A 81 -10.33 -9.53 -2.53
N VAL A 82 -9.66 -8.37 -2.57
CA VAL A 82 -8.85 -7.87 -1.46
C VAL A 82 -9.78 -7.54 -0.28
N MET A 83 -10.87 -6.84 -0.52
CA MET A 83 -11.82 -6.50 0.54
C MET A 83 -12.41 -7.73 1.23
N LYS A 84 -12.76 -8.78 0.48
CA LYS A 84 -13.23 -10.06 1.05
C LYS A 84 -12.18 -10.74 1.94
N ALA A 85 -10.90 -10.69 1.57
CA ALA A 85 -9.82 -11.22 2.40
C ALA A 85 -9.67 -10.40 3.69
N ILE A 86 -9.72 -9.07 3.59
CA ILE A 86 -9.71 -8.15 4.74
C ILE A 86 -10.89 -8.42 5.68
N GLU A 87 -12.10 -8.59 5.17
CA GLU A 87 -13.29 -8.89 5.99
C GLU A 87 -13.15 -10.20 6.79
N ARG A 88 -12.56 -11.22 6.19
CA ARG A 88 -12.25 -12.48 6.90
C ARG A 88 -11.20 -12.27 7.98
N HIS A 89 -10.16 -11.50 7.67
CA HIS A 89 -9.07 -11.20 8.60
C HIS A 89 -9.54 -10.42 9.83
N MET A 90 -10.50 -9.50 9.67
CA MET A 90 -11.12 -8.72 10.76
C MET A 90 -11.79 -9.57 11.84
N ALA A 91 -12.08 -10.85 11.55
CA ALA A 91 -12.66 -11.74 12.56
C ALA A 91 -11.67 -12.12 13.68
N GLN A 92 -10.38 -11.98 13.47
CA GLN A 92 -9.33 -12.45 14.39
C GLN A 92 -8.32 -11.35 14.77
N HIS A 93 -8.11 -10.35 13.90
CA HIS A 93 -7.08 -9.33 14.03
C HIS A 93 -7.64 -7.92 13.82
N LYS A 94 -6.91 -6.92 14.31
CA LYS A 94 -7.25 -5.51 14.09
C LYS A 94 -6.97 -5.12 12.65
N VAL A 95 -7.92 -4.44 12.02
CA VAL A 95 -7.74 -3.81 10.71
C VAL A 95 -8.03 -2.32 10.81
N THR A 96 -7.14 -1.49 10.28
CA THR A 96 -7.28 -0.04 10.27
C THR A 96 -7.25 0.48 8.83
N PHE A 97 -8.25 1.29 8.46
CA PHE A 97 -8.32 1.94 7.16
C PHE A 97 -7.77 3.37 7.26
N VAL A 98 -6.96 3.77 6.28
CA VAL A 98 -6.30 5.08 6.25
C VAL A 98 -6.46 5.72 4.89
N GLU A 99 -7.36 6.68 4.79
CA GLU A 99 -7.45 7.53 3.61
C GLU A 99 -6.28 8.52 3.57
N LYS A 100 -5.71 8.70 2.39
CA LYS A 100 -4.61 9.62 2.12
C LYS A 100 -4.85 10.36 0.79
N ALA A 101 -4.42 11.60 0.70
CA ALA A 101 -4.50 12.42 -0.52
C ALA A 101 -3.10 12.72 -1.09
N THR A 102 -2.10 11.93 -0.72
CA THR A 102 -0.70 12.07 -1.12
C THR A 102 -0.05 10.69 -1.21
N PHE A 103 1.04 10.55 -1.94
CA PHE A 103 1.70 9.26 -2.17
C PHE A 103 2.05 8.55 -0.86
N GLY A 104 2.74 9.21 0.07
CA GLY A 104 2.96 8.72 1.42
C GLY A 104 1.96 9.33 2.42
N SER A 105 1.44 8.52 3.34
CA SER A 105 0.50 8.98 4.36
C SER A 105 1.22 9.45 5.62
N VAL A 106 1.13 10.73 5.94
CA VAL A 106 1.65 11.28 7.21
C VAL A 106 0.91 10.78 8.46
N LYS A 107 -0.24 10.12 8.28
CA LYS A 107 -1.00 9.50 9.38
C LYS A 107 -0.44 8.13 9.77
N LEU A 108 0.18 7.40 8.83
CA LEU A 108 0.70 6.03 9.07
C LEU A 108 1.69 5.95 10.23
N PRO A 109 2.67 6.85 10.38
CA PRO A 109 3.61 6.79 11.50
C PRO A 109 2.93 6.84 12.86
N ALA A 110 1.91 7.69 13.04
CA ALA A 110 1.19 7.79 14.30
C ALA A 110 0.40 6.49 14.62
N ILE A 111 -0.10 5.81 13.60
CA ILE A 111 -0.85 4.55 13.74
C ILE A 111 0.07 3.38 14.02
N ILE A 112 1.19 3.28 13.29
CA ILE A 112 2.08 2.10 13.30
C ILE A 112 3.12 2.21 14.43
N CYS A 113 3.84 3.33 14.53
CA CYS A 113 4.94 3.44 15.49
C CYS A 113 4.45 3.48 16.95
N GLY A 114 3.20 3.89 17.19
CA GLY A 114 2.58 3.88 18.53
C GLY A 114 2.21 2.49 19.06
N GLU A 115 2.13 1.48 18.20
CA GLU A 115 1.69 0.12 18.55
C GLU A 115 2.85 -0.84 18.85
N ASN A 116 4.11 -0.40 18.71
CA ASN A 116 5.33 -1.19 18.99
C ASN A 116 5.37 -2.53 18.21
N TYR A 117 5.14 -2.50 16.91
CA TYR A 117 5.37 -3.66 16.05
C TYR A 117 6.86 -3.93 15.90
N ASP A 118 7.26 -5.19 15.94
CA ASP A 118 8.64 -5.63 15.69
C ASP A 118 8.93 -5.65 14.19
N THR A 119 7.94 -6.10 13.39
CA THR A 119 8.05 -6.24 11.93
C THR A 119 6.90 -5.51 11.23
N ILE A 120 7.24 -4.76 10.21
CA ILE A 120 6.32 -4.02 9.33
C ILE A 120 6.49 -4.60 7.92
N GLU A 121 5.51 -5.38 7.46
CA GLU A 121 5.48 -5.91 6.10
C GLU A 121 4.64 -5.01 5.20
N ILE A 122 5.07 -4.79 3.96
CA ILE A 122 4.40 -3.87 3.03
C ILE A 122 4.17 -4.55 1.69
N VAL A 123 2.96 -4.41 1.17
CA VAL A 123 2.50 -4.90 -0.13
C VAL A 123 1.62 -3.86 -0.83
N GLY A 124 1.40 -3.99 -2.13
CA GLY A 124 0.41 -3.21 -2.87
C GLY A 124 0.99 -2.34 -3.99
N LEU A 125 0.34 -1.22 -4.26
CA LEU A 125 0.51 -0.39 -5.46
C LEU A 125 0.77 1.09 -5.13
N CYS A 126 1.48 1.81 -5.98
CA CYS A 126 2.49 1.29 -6.91
C CYS A 126 3.84 1.28 -6.20
N THR A 127 4.68 0.27 -6.48
CA THR A 127 5.98 0.08 -5.83
C THR A 127 6.83 1.35 -5.86
N ASP A 128 6.88 2.00 -7.01
CA ASP A 128 7.70 3.17 -7.35
C ASP A 128 7.06 4.51 -6.93
N ILE A 129 5.86 4.51 -6.38
CA ILE A 129 5.15 5.73 -5.97
C ILE A 129 4.67 5.61 -4.51
N CYS A 130 3.48 5.04 -4.28
CA CYS A 130 2.87 5.02 -2.94
C CYS A 130 3.57 4.05 -2.00
N VAL A 131 4.01 2.87 -2.47
CA VAL A 131 4.70 1.89 -1.63
C VAL A 131 6.00 2.46 -1.10
N ILE A 132 6.92 2.85 -1.99
CA ILE A 132 8.23 3.41 -1.59
C ILE A 132 8.08 4.66 -0.71
N SER A 133 7.12 5.54 -1.02
CA SER A 133 6.85 6.75 -0.23
C SER A 133 6.43 6.43 1.20
N ASN A 134 5.55 5.45 1.40
CA ASN A 134 5.12 5.01 2.73
C ASN A 134 6.23 4.27 3.47
N VAL A 135 6.98 3.38 2.80
CA VAL A 135 8.08 2.63 3.42
C VAL A 135 9.15 3.57 3.96
N LEU A 136 9.63 4.52 3.13
CA LEU A 136 10.68 5.45 3.54
C LEU A 136 10.22 6.41 4.65
N LEU A 137 8.96 6.85 4.58
CA LEU A 137 8.37 7.67 5.63
C LEU A 137 8.30 6.89 6.96
N LEU A 138 7.79 5.67 6.96
CA LEU A 138 7.72 4.82 8.13
C LEU A 138 9.12 4.51 8.68
N LYS A 139 10.09 4.16 7.82
CA LYS A 139 11.47 3.89 8.23
C LYS A 139 12.13 5.08 8.91
N ALA A 140 11.79 6.31 8.49
CA ALA A 140 12.28 7.53 9.14
C ALA A 140 11.69 7.73 10.54
N PHE A 141 10.44 7.33 10.78
CA PHE A 141 9.77 7.46 12.09
C PHE A 141 10.04 6.27 13.02
N CYS A 142 10.21 5.07 12.47
CA CYS A 142 10.41 3.83 13.22
C CYS A 142 11.73 3.16 12.78
N PRO A 143 12.92 3.75 13.03
CA PRO A 143 14.17 3.29 12.45
C PRO A 143 14.64 1.92 12.95
N GLU A 144 14.18 1.50 14.13
CA GLU A 144 14.61 0.25 14.78
C GLU A 144 13.73 -0.96 14.43
N GLN A 145 12.58 -0.76 13.79
CA GLN A 145 11.72 -1.86 13.34
C GLN A 145 12.28 -2.52 12.09
N GLU A 146 11.98 -3.80 11.94
CA GLU A 146 12.26 -4.55 10.73
C GLU A 146 11.22 -4.23 9.65
N PHE A 147 11.69 -3.89 8.45
CA PHE A 147 10.85 -3.61 7.29
C PHE A 147 11.06 -4.66 6.21
N ILE A 148 9.95 -5.19 5.70
CA ILE A 148 9.94 -6.19 4.63
C ILE A 148 8.98 -5.71 3.54
N VAL A 149 9.43 -5.68 2.30
CA VAL A 149 8.59 -5.50 1.12
C VAL A 149 8.53 -6.81 0.36
N ASP A 150 7.33 -7.38 0.25
CA ASP A 150 7.10 -8.58 -0.57
C ASP A 150 6.93 -8.16 -2.02
N SER A 151 7.99 -8.32 -2.81
CA SER A 151 8.02 -7.88 -4.21
C SER A 151 7.01 -8.62 -5.09
N SER A 152 6.68 -9.86 -4.75
CA SER A 152 5.68 -10.67 -5.47
C SER A 152 4.25 -10.17 -5.27
N CYS A 153 4.04 -9.34 -4.24
CA CYS A 153 2.79 -8.68 -3.87
C CYS A 153 2.80 -7.18 -4.19
N CYS A 154 3.76 -6.70 -4.99
CA CYS A 154 3.89 -5.32 -5.42
C CYS A 154 4.02 -5.23 -6.94
N ALA A 155 3.54 -4.12 -7.52
CA ALA A 155 3.77 -3.78 -8.92
C ALA A 155 4.01 -2.28 -9.07
N GLY A 156 4.94 -1.91 -9.94
CA GLY A 156 5.20 -0.51 -10.31
C GLY A 156 4.39 -0.08 -11.53
N VAL A 157 4.52 1.20 -11.90
CA VAL A 157 3.92 1.73 -13.14
C VAL A 157 4.49 1.01 -14.36
N THR A 158 5.79 0.68 -14.33
CA THR A 158 6.45 -0.20 -15.31
C THR A 158 7.32 -1.24 -14.58
N PRO A 159 7.68 -2.36 -15.22
CA PRO A 159 8.64 -3.30 -14.64
C PRO A 159 9.97 -2.64 -14.26
N GLU A 160 10.47 -1.73 -15.07
CA GLU A 160 11.74 -1.03 -14.85
C GLU A 160 11.68 -0.11 -13.63
N SER A 161 10.58 0.65 -13.45
CA SER A 161 10.40 1.52 -12.28
C SER A 161 10.15 0.73 -11.01
N HIS A 162 9.48 -0.43 -11.10
CA HIS A 162 9.35 -1.38 -10.00
C HIS A 162 10.72 -1.84 -9.50
N GLU A 163 11.57 -2.36 -10.37
CA GLU A 163 12.91 -2.83 -10.01
C GLU A 163 13.79 -1.70 -9.46
N ALA A 164 13.71 -0.49 -10.05
CA ALA A 164 14.44 0.67 -9.55
C ALA A 164 14.02 1.03 -8.12
N ALA A 165 12.72 1.01 -7.81
CA ALA A 165 12.21 1.26 -6.46
C ALA A 165 12.67 0.20 -5.47
N LEU A 166 12.62 -1.08 -5.83
CA LEU A 166 13.12 -2.17 -4.98
C LEU A 166 14.62 -2.02 -4.70
N GLN A 167 15.40 -1.58 -5.68
CA GLN A 167 16.83 -1.32 -5.49
C GLN A 167 17.09 -0.15 -4.50
N VAL A 168 16.29 0.92 -4.57
CA VAL A 168 16.35 2.03 -3.62
C VAL A 168 16.00 1.55 -2.20
N LEU A 169 14.93 0.76 -2.06
CA LEU A 169 14.51 0.19 -0.78
C LEU A 169 15.62 -0.66 -0.14
N LYS A 170 16.26 -1.55 -0.92
CA LYS A 170 17.42 -2.33 -0.44
C LYS A 170 18.56 -1.44 0.05
N SER A 171 18.85 -0.34 -0.67
CA SER A 171 19.86 0.64 -0.25
C SER A 171 19.51 1.38 1.04
N CYS A 172 18.21 1.46 1.37
CA CYS A 172 17.68 2.05 2.61
C CYS A 172 17.50 1.02 3.74
N HIS A 173 18.11 -0.16 3.63
CA HIS A 173 18.06 -1.26 4.60
C HIS A 173 16.65 -1.82 4.81
N ILE A 174 15.87 -1.90 3.75
CA ILE A 174 14.58 -2.60 3.71
C ILE A 174 14.82 -3.98 3.11
N SER A 175 14.33 -5.02 3.78
CA SER A 175 14.35 -6.38 3.23
C SER A 175 13.35 -6.48 2.08
N VAL A 176 13.77 -7.03 0.95
CA VAL A 176 12.93 -7.26 -0.23
C VAL A 176 12.92 -8.76 -0.51
N GLU A 177 11.77 -9.37 -0.42
CA GLU A 177 11.51 -10.81 -0.63
C GLU A 177 10.81 -11.05 -1.97
#